data_234e227041c7a49db476e00d0b479046
#
_entry.id   234e227041c7a49db476e00d0b479046
#
_cell.length_a   1.000
_cell.length_b   1.000
_cell.length_c   1.000
_cell.angle_alpha   90.00
_cell.angle_beta   90.00
_cell.angle_gamma   90.00
#
_symmetry.space_group_name_H-M   'P 1'
#
loop_
_entity.id
_entity.type
_entity.pdbx_description
1 polymer ?
#
loop_
_entity_poly.entity_id
_entity_poly.type
_entity_poly.pdbx_seq_one_letter_code
_entity_poly.pdbx_strand_id
1 'polypeptide(L)'
;VQISAFNFIEAILLATILCLLIQFVYLKFSTSLSNKLDFSKNFIILGVATTLVITIVKSSLALSLGLVGALSIVRFRAAIKEPEELVYLFLIIATGLGCGSGQLKITLVGIGISIIIIIAYSFFIKKNKLHGDDLVNSTIIFNERISDKEIDEIIKNIKSFCSEMKFISL
;
A
#
# COMPACT_ATOMS: atom_id res chain seq x y z
N VAL A 1 4.34 -4.75 33.76
CA VAL A 1 5.46 -5.20 32.92
C VAL A 1 6.39 -4.02 32.75
N GLN A 2 7.58 -4.06 33.42
CA GLN A 2 8.59 -3.01 33.21
C GLN A 2 9.14 -3.18 31.77
N ILE A 3 8.88 -2.21 30.93
CA ILE A 3 9.43 -2.15 29.59
C ILE A 3 10.85 -1.63 29.75
N SER A 4 11.85 -2.48 29.52
CA SER A 4 13.24 -2.03 29.46
C SER A 4 13.39 -1.08 28.27
N ALA A 5 13.99 0.08 28.48
CA ALA A 5 14.26 1.04 27.40
C ALA A 5 15.07 0.40 26.26
N PHE A 6 15.91 -0.55 26.57
CA PHE A 6 16.71 -1.32 25.59
C PHE A 6 15.80 -2.15 24.66
N ASN A 7 14.84 -2.89 25.21
CA ASN A 7 13.89 -3.69 24.41
C ASN A 7 13.00 -2.82 23.53
N PHE A 8 12.69 -1.60 23.99
CA PHE A 8 11.90 -0.65 23.20
C PHE A 8 12.70 -0.12 21.99
N ILE A 9 13.97 0.21 22.19
CA ILE A 9 14.85 0.65 21.10
C ILE A 9 15.02 -0.48 20.06
N GLU A 10 15.24 -1.72 20.53
CA GLU A 10 15.34 -2.89 19.67
C GLU A 10 14.06 -3.10 18.83
N ALA A 11 12.88 -2.96 19.44
CA ALA A 11 11.61 -3.09 18.75
C ALA A 11 11.42 -2.04 17.66
N ILE A 12 11.78 -0.77 17.92
CA ILE A 12 11.68 0.32 16.93
C ILE A 12 12.66 0.11 15.79
N LEU A 13 13.92 -0.26 16.09
CA LEU A 13 14.93 -0.53 15.06
C LEU A 13 14.49 -1.66 14.13
N LEU A 14 14.01 -2.77 14.71
CA LEU A 14 13.53 -3.90 13.95
C LEU A 14 12.29 -3.56 13.11
N ALA A 15 11.34 -2.82 13.68
CA ALA A 15 10.17 -2.34 12.95
C ALA A 15 10.58 -1.46 11.74
N THR A 16 11.54 -0.55 11.95
CA THR A 16 12.03 0.32 10.87
C THR A 16 12.67 -0.49 9.75
N ILE A 17 13.52 -1.47 10.08
CA ILE A 17 14.17 -2.34 9.10
C ILE A 17 13.13 -3.13 8.31
N LEU A 18 12.13 -3.71 8.98
CA LEU A 18 11.06 -4.46 8.32
C LEU A 18 10.20 -3.56 7.43
N CYS A 19 9.87 -2.35 7.87
CA CYS A 19 9.14 -1.38 7.04
C CYS A 19 9.92 -0.97 5.79
N LEU A 20 11.25 -0.79 5.89
CA LEU A 20 12.12 -0.53 4.74
C LEU A 20 12.11 -1.71 3.75
N LEU A 21 12.15 -2.94 4.24
CA LEU A 21 12.05 -4.13 3.39
C LEU A 21 10.70 -4.19 2.66
N ILE A 22 9.59 -3.93 3.37
CA ILE A 22 8.25 -3.89 2.78
C ILE A 22 8.17 -2.77 1.73
N GLN A 23 8.72 -1.58 2.04
CA GLN A 23 8.77 -0.45 1.12
C GLN A 23 9.53 -0.81 -0.17
N PHE A 24 10.66 -1.48 -0.05
CA PHE A 24 11.45 -1.94 -1.20
C PHE A 24 10.68 -2.93 -2.07
N VAL A 25 10.00 -3.90 -1.45
CA VAL A 25 9.15 -4.87 -2.14
C VAL A 25 7.97 -4.18 -2.85
N TYR A 26 7.33 -3.23 -2.17
CA TYR A 26 6.25 -2.42 -2.76
C TYR A 26 6.70 -1.67 -4.01
N LEU A 27 7.80 -0.94 -3.93
CA LEU A 27 8.34 -0.17 -5.06
C LEU A 27 8.70 -1.03 -6.27
N LYS A 28 9.16 -2.27 -6.02
CA LYS A 28 9.61 -3.19 -7.08
C LYS A 28 8.48 -4.01 -7.70
N PHE A 29 7.48 -4.41 -6.92
CA PHE A 29 6.47 -5.39 -7.33
C PHE A 29 5.05 -4.83 -7.46
N SER A 30 4.73 -3.68 -6.86
CA SER A 30 3.41 -3.08 -7.01
C SER A 30 3.16 -2.60 -8.44
N THR A 31 1.95 -2.87 -8.96
CA THR A 31 1.46 -2.44 -10.28
C THR A 31 0.65 -1.14 -10.20
N SER A 32 0.54 -0.54 -9.01
CA SER A 32 -0.22 0.70 -8.76
C SER A 32 0.15 1.81 -9.74
N LEU A 33 -0.86 2.46 -10.31
CA LEU A 33 -0.74 3.64 -11.21
C LEU A 33 -0.57 4.95 -10.41
N SER A 34 -0.74 4.92 -9.10
CA SER A 34 -0.59 6.05 -8.20
C SER A 34 0.89 6.46 -8.02
N ASN A 35 1.13 7.64 -7.45
CA ASN A 35 2.49 8.12 -7.15
C ASN A 35 3.15 7.28 -6.05
N LYS A 36 3.72 6.14 -6.42
CA LYS A 36 4.30 5.12 -5.52
C LYS A 36 5.31 5.68 -4.54
N LEU A 37 6.11 6.66 -4.97
CA LEU A 37 7.16 7.24 -4.14
C LEU A 37 6.57 8.04 -2.97
N ASP A 38 5.55 8.84 -3.21
CA ASP A 38 4.95 9.65 -2.16
C ASP A 38 4.13 8.82 -1.18
N PHE A 39 3.48 7.77 -1.66
CA PHE A 39 2.76 6.84 -0.80
C PHE A 39 3.71 6.03 0.09
N SER A 40 4.80 5.51 -0.47
CA SER A 40 5.75 4.65 0.24
C SER A 40 6.54 5.37 1.34
N LYS A 41 6.73 6.69 1.25
CA LYS A 41 7.39 7.49 2.31
C LYS A 41 6.68 7.39 3.66
N ASN A 42 5.37 7.21 3.65
CA ASN A 42 4.56 7.12 4.86
C ASN A 42 4.68 5.77 5.57
N PHE A 43 5.23 4.75 4.93
CA PHE A 43 5.34 3.39 5.45
C PHE A 43 6.16 3.32 6.73
N ILE A 44 7.33 3.96 6.74
CA ILE A 44 8.22 3.97 7.90
C ILE A 44 7.57 4.68 9.08
N ILE A 45 6.97 5.85 8.81
CA ILE A 45 6.32 6.66 9.85
C ILE A 45 5.15 5.90 10.47
N LEU A 46 4.34 5.24 9.64
CA LEU A 46 3.20 4.46 10.10
C LEU A 46 3.66 3.24 10.94
N GLY A 47 4.69 2.52 10.50
CA GLY A 47 5.24 1.38 11.23
C GLY A 47 5.82 1.77 12.59
N VAL A 48 6.58 2.85 12.65
CA VAL A 48 7.14 3.37 13.91
C VAL A 48 6.03 3.86 14.84
N ALA A 49 5.06 4.62 14.31
CA ALA A 49 3.92 5.12 15.10
C ALA A 49 3.09 3.97 15.69
N THR A 50 2.79 2.93 14.91
CA THR A 50 2.05 1.76 15.40
C THR A 50 2.84 0.98 16.44
N THR A 51 4.15 0.81 16.27
CA THR A 51 5.03 0.18 17.27
C THR A 51 5.00 0.95 18.59
N LEU A 52 5.12 2.28 18.53
CA LEU A 52 5.09 3.14 19.71
C LEU A 52 3.75 3.05 20.44
N VAL A 53 2.64 3.19 19.71
CA VAL A 53 1.29 3.12 20.27
C VAL A 53 1.06 1.78 20.98
N ILE A 54 1.38 0.67 20.33
CA ILE A 54 1.17 -0.66 20.92
C ILE A 54 2.07 -0.91 22.13
N THR A 55 3.30 -0.42 22.11
CA THR A 55 4.20 -0.53 23.26
C THR A 55 3.63 0.18 24.48
N ILE A 56 3.04 1.38 24.30
CA ILE A 56 2.40 2.14 25.38
C ILE A 56 1.11 1.43 25.86
N VAL A 57 0.27 1.02 24.93
CA VAL A 57 -1.04 0.43 25.21
C VAL A 57 -0.92 -0.92 25.94
N LYS A 58 0.09 -1.71 25.59
CA LYS A 58 0.40 -2.99 26.22
C LYS A 58 0.59 -2.89 27.74
N SER A 59 1.01 -1.74 28.25
CA SER A 59 1.30 -1.55 29.68
C SER A 59 0.02 -1.38 30.53
N SER A 60 -1.15 -1.06 29.91
CA SER A 60 -2.38 -0.76 30.65
C SER A 60 -3.64 -1.17 29.88
N LEU A 61 -4.49 -1.98 30.50
CA LEU A 61 -5.78 -2.37 29.93
C LEU A 61 -6.72 -1.17 29.72
N ALA A 62 -6.66 -0.18 30.62
CA ALA A 62 -7.45 1.04 30.48
C ALA A 62 -7.08 1.84 29.22
N LEU A 63 -5.78 1.95 28.92
CA LEU A 63 -5.29 2.59 27.70
C LEU A 63 -5.68 1.82 26.45
N SER A 64 -5.70 0.48 26.49
CA SER A 64 -6.12 -0.33 25.35
C SER A 64 -7.59 -0.13 24.99
N LEU A 65 -8.47 -0.11 26.01
CA LEU A 65 -9.90 0.17 25.82
C LEU A 65 -10.13 1.61 25.34
N GLY A 66 -9.40 2.57 25.90
CA GLY A 66 -9.46 3.98 25.47
C GLY A 66 -9.01 4.16 24.00
N LEU A 67 -7.97 3.45 23.58
CA LEU A 67 -7.49 3.50 22.19
C LEU A 67 -8.51 2.93 21.21
N VAL A 68 -9.14 1.79 21.53
CA VAL A 68 -10.19 1.20 20.69
C VAL A 68 -11.37 2.18 20.55
N GLY A 69 -11.77 2.84 21.65
CA GLY A 69 -12.78 3.88 21.62
C GLY A 69 -12.39 5.09 20.76
N ALA A 70 -11.15 5.57 20.90
CA ALA A 70 -10.64 6.69 20.11
C ALA A 70 -10.56 6.35 18.62
N LEU A 71 -10.08 5.16 18.26
CA LEU A 71 -9.97 4.72 16.86
C LEU A 71 -11.34 4.52 16.20
N SER A 72 -12.39 4.20 16.96
CA SER A 72 -13.76 4.06 16.44
C SER A 72 -14.35 5.40 15.93
N ILE A 73 -13.83 6.53 16.42
CA ILE A 73 -14.25 7.88 16.01
C ILE A 73 -13.46 8.34 14.77
N VAL A 74 -12.28 7.77 14.52
CA VAL A 74 -11.43 8.13 13.38
C VAL A 74 -12.04 7.60 12.10
N ARG A 75 -12.69 8.48 11.37
CA ARG A 75 -13.26 8.17 10.06
C ARG A 75 -12.27 8.60 8.97
N PHE A 76 -11.69 7.64 8.28
CA PHE A 76 -10.91 7.92 7.08
C PHE A 76 -11.83 8.44 5.96
N ARG A 77 -11.67 9.70 5.60
CA ARG A 77 -12.43 10.32 4.50
C ARG A 77 -11.74 10.15 3.14
N ALA A 78 -10.47 9.79 3.12
CA ALA A 78 -9.75 9.54 1.88
C ALA A 78 -10.11 8.15 1.34
N ALA A 79 -10.69 8.10 0.16
CA ALA A 79 -10.83 6.84 -0.56
C ALA A 79 -9.44 6.36 -0.98
N ILE A 80 -9.02 5.22 -0.45
CA ILE A 80 -7.84 4.52 -0.95
C ILE A 80 -8.21 4.04 -2.35
N LYS A 81 -7.55 4.60 -3.37
CA LYS A 81 -7.93 4.40 -4.77
C LYS A 81 -7.64 2.98 -5.25
N GLU A 82 -6.62 2.34 -4.67
CA GLU A 82 -6.16 1.03 -5.11
C GLU A 82 -6.13 0.00 -3.96
N PRO A 83 -6.73 -1.18 -4.15
CA PRO A 83 -6.78 -2.23 -3.12
C PRO A 83 -5.39 -2.76 -2.75
N GLU A 84 -4.42 -2.72 -3.68
CA GLU A 84 -3.04 -3.13 -3.42
C GLU A 84 -2.37 -2.27 -2.34
N GLU A 85 -2.57 -0.95 -2.39
CA GLU A 85 -2.02 -0.02 -1.39
C GLU A 85 -2.50 -0.35 0.02
N LEU A 86 -3.77 -0.75 0.14
CA LEU A 86 -4.38 -1.11 1.41
C LEU A 86 -3.75 -2.38 2.01
N VAL A 87 -3.43 -3.37 1.19
CA VAL A 87 -2.76 -4.60 1.64
C VAL A 87 -1.38 -4.29 2.23
N TYR A 88 -0.59 -3.45 1.57
CA TYR A 88 0.71 -3.06 2.10
C TYR A 88 0.62 -2.23 3.39
N LEU A 89 -0.38 -1.34 3.51
CA LEU A 89 -0.65 -0.63 4.76
C LEU A 89 -0.96 -1.59 5.91
N PHE A 90 -1.81 -2.60 5.67
CA PHE A 90 -2.09 -3.63 6.68
C PHE A 90 -0.84 -4.40 7.08
N LEU A 91 0.03 -4.71 6.15
CA LEU A 91 1.29 -5.42 6.43
C LEU A 91 2.20 -4.59 7.34
N ILE A 92 2.25 -3.26 7.12
CA ILE A 92 3.03 -2.34 7.95
C ILE A 92 2.43 -2.21 9.35
N ILE A 93 1.09 -2.09 9.46
CA ILE A 93 0.40 -2.06 10.74
C ILE A 93 0.66 -3.37 11.51
N ALA A 94 0.57 -4.52 10.85
CA ALA A 94 0.87 -5.82 11.44
C ALA A 94 2.34 -5.91 11.94
N THR A 95 3.29 -5.33 11.19
CA THR A 95 4.69 -5.23 11.60
C THR A 95 4.83 -4.41 12.87
N GLY A 96 4.20 -3.24 12.93
CA GLY A 96 4.20 -2.38 14.11
C GLY A 96 3.56 -3.01 15.34
N LEU A 97 2.42 -3.72 15.14
CA LEU A 97 1.75 -4.49 16.18
C LEU A 97 2.66 -5.58 16.75
N GLY A 98 3.28 -6.37 15.90
CA GLY A 98 4.16 -7.47 16.29
C GLY A 98 5.40 -7.01 17.04
N CYS A 99 6.07 -5.97 16.54
CA CYS A 99 7.25 -5.40 17.19
C CYS A 99 6.88 -4.72 18.52
N GLY A 100 5.80 -3.92 18.57
CA GLY A 100 5.33 -3.26 19.79
C GLY A 100 4.85 -4.23 20.86
N SER A 101 4.27 -5.37 20.49
CA SER A 101 3.89 -6.42 21.43
C SER A 101 5.08 -7.16 22.05
N GLY A 102 6.27 -7.00 21.49
CA GLY A 102 7.49 -7.67 21.92
C GLY A 102 7.67 -9.08 21.38
N GLN A 103 6.85 -9.47 20.38
CA GLN A 103 6.94 -10.78 19.71
C GLN A 103 7.84 -10.70 18.47
N LEU A 104 9.07 -10.23 18.63
CA LEU A 104 9.99 -9.91 17.54
C LEU A 104 10.26 -11.11 16.61
N LYS A 105 10.47 -12.30 17.18
CA LYS A 105 10.77 -13.52 16.40
C LYS A 105 9.59 -13.95 15.51
N ILE A 106 8.37 -13.92 16.07
CA ILE A 106 7.15 -14.30 15.34
C ILE A 106 6.87 -13.29 14.24
N THR A 107 7.04 -12.00 14.53
CA THR A 107 6.87 -10.92 13.56
C THR A 107 7.85 -11.05 12.39
N LEU A 108 9.12 -11.32 12.68
CA LEU A 108 10.14 -11.49 11.65
C LEU A 108 9.82 -12.66 10.73
N VAL A 109 9.43 -13.81 11.29
CA VAL A 109 9.03 -14.98 10.48
C VAL A 109 7.77 -14.71 9.70
N GLY A 110 6.74 -14.12 10.31
CA GLY A 110 5.46 -13.81 9.64
C GLY A 110 5.63 -12.85 8.47
N ILE A 111 6.37 -11.75 8.66
CA ILE A 111 6.65 -10.80 7.59
C ILE A 111 7.52 -11.42 6.51
N GLY A 112 8.52 -12.24 6.87
CA GLY A 112 9.35 -12.96 5.91
C GLY A 112 8.52 -13.87 5.00
N ILE A 113 7.61 -14.65 5.57
CA ILE A 113 6.69 -15.52 4.80
C ILE A 113 5.77 -14.68 3.92
N SER A 114 5.20 -13.57 4.44
CA SER A 114 4.33 -12.68 3.67
C SER A 114 5.04 -12.08 2.46
N ILE A 115 6.28 -11.65 2.61
CA ILE A 115 7.10 -11.13 1.50
C ILE A 115 7.35 -12.21 0.45
N ILE A 116 7.67 -13.43 0.86
CA ILE A 116 7.89 -14.57 -0.06
C ILE A 116 6.61 -14.84 -0.87
N ILE A 117 5.45 -14.84 -0.23
CA ILE A 117 4.15 -15.04 -0.89
C ILE A 117 3.88 -13.93 -1.91
N ILE A 118 4.13 -12.66 -1.55
CA ILE A 118 3.93 -11.51 -2.45
C ILE A 118 4.84 -11.63 -3.68
N ILE A 119 6.11 -11.98 -3.50
CA ILE A 119 7.06 -12.15 -4.60
C ILE A 119 6.63 -13.32 -5.50
N ALA A 120 6.26 -14.47 -4.92
CA ALA A 120 5.80 -15.64 -5.65
C ALA A 120 4.54 -15.33 -6.47
N TYR A 121 3.57 -14.65 -5.87
CA TYR A 121 2.33 -14.22 -6.53
C TYR A 121 2.59 -13.25 -7.68
N SER A 122 3.44 -12.26 -7.46
CA SER A 122 3.81 -11.30 -8.50
C SER A 122 4.50 -11.98 -9.69
N PHE A 123 5.37 -12.95 -9.42
CA PHE A 123 6.04 -13.71 -10.47
C PHE A 123 5.08 -14.58 -11.27
N PHE A 124 4.11 -15.18 -10.60
CA PHE A 124 3.08 -16.02 -11.23
C PHE A 124 2.16 -15.20 -12.15
N ILE A 125 1.72 -14.02 -11.71
CA ILE A 125 0.89 -13.12 -12.52
C ILE A 125 1.66 -12.62 -13.74
N LYS A 126 2.92 -12.22 -13.56
CA LYS A 126 3.74 -11.74 -14.67
C LYS A 126 3.92 -12.81 -15.75
N LYS A 127 3.99 -14.09 -15.37
CA LYS A 127 4.07 -15.20 -16.31
C LYS A 127 2.77 -15.39 -17.10
N ASN A 128 1.60 -15.18 -16.46
CA ASN A 128 0.30 -15.31 -17.12
C ASN A 128 -0.05 -14.10 -18.00
N LYS A 129 0.47 -12.89 -17.70
CA LYS A 129 0.26 -11.70 -18.55
C LYS A 129 0.93 -11.77 -19.92
N LEU A 130 1.89 -12.66 -20.11
CA LEU A 130 2.51 -12.92 -21.43
C LEU A 130 1.58 -13.69 -22.40
N HIS A 131 0.40 -14.14 -21.96
CA HIS A 131 -0.57 -14.91 -22.75
C HIS A 131 -1.97 -14.26 -22.88
N GLY A 132 -2.14 -13.03 -22.39
CA GLY A 132 -3.40 -12.30 -22.53
C GLY A 132 -3.13 -10.92 -23.16
N ASP A 133 -3.85 -10.60 -24.23
CA ASP A 133 -3.89 -9.24 -24.78
C ASP A 133 -4.15 -8.24 -23.67
N ASP A 134 -3.10 -7.48 -23.30
CA ASP A 134 -3.23 -6.35 -22.38
C ASP A 134 -4.06 -5.27 -23.09
N LEU A 135 -5.37 -5.28 -22.89
CA LEU A 135 -6.23 -4.14 -23.21
C LEU A 135 -5.81 -2.99 -22.30
N VAL A 136 -4.92 -2.15 -22.79
CA VAL A 136 -4.53 -0.92 -22.11
C VAL A 136 -5.67 0.07 -22.26
N ASN A 137 -6.47 0.24 -21.20
CA ASN A 137 -7.47 1.29 -21.15
C ASN A 137 -6.78 2.64 -20.96
N SER A 138 -6.66 3.41 -22.04
CA SER A 138 -6.13 4.77 -22.01
C SER A 138 -7.29 5.76 -22.12
N THR A 139 -7.41 6.66 -21.15
CA THR A 139 -8.39 7.74 -21.17
C THR A 139 -7.69 9.03 -21.55
N ILE A 140 -8.09 9.64 -22.67
CA ILE A 140 -7.59 10.94 -23.11
C ILE A 140 -8.60 11.99 -22.66
N ILE A 141 -8.16 12.90 -21.79
CA ILE A 141 -9.00 14.00 -21.29
C ILE A 141 -8.55 15.28 -21.99
N PHE A 142 -9.46 15.91 -22.70
CA PHE A 142 -9.23 17.21 -23.32
C PHE A 142 -9.69 18.32 -22.36
N ASN A 143 -8.81 19.28 -22.09
CA ASN A 143 -9.10 20.38 -21.16
C ASN A 143 -9.72 21.61 -21.85
N GLU A 144 -9.88 21.57 -23.17
CA GLU A 144 -10.50 22.64 -23.98
C GLU A 144 -11.61 22.05 -24.85
N ARG A 145 -12.57 22.91 -25.23
CA ARG A 145 -13.60 22.54 -26.19
C ARG A 145 -12.97 22.36 -27.56
N ILE A 146 -12.89 21.12 -27.98
CA ILE A 146 -12.38 20.74 -29.30
C ILE A 146 -13.56 20.73 -30.29
N SER A 147 -13.33 21.22 -31.51
CA SER A 147 -14.29 21.20 -32.58
C SER A 147 -14.56 19.76 -33.05
N ASP A 148 -15.80 19.45 -33.46
CA ASP A 148 -16.19 18.12 -33.95
C ASP A 148 -15.29 17.61 -35.09
N LYS A 149 -14.74 18.50 -35.91
CA LYS A 149 -13.84 18.16 -37.01
C LYS A 149 -12.47 17.69 -36.51
N GLU A 150 -11.95 18.29 -35.44
CA GLU A 150 -10.68 17.90 -34.82
C GLU A 150 -10.83 16.57 -34.09
N ILE A 151 -11.98 16.31 -33.50
CA ILE A 151 -12.29 15.01 -32.87
C ILE A 151 -12.27 13.90 -33.91
N ASP A 152 -12.89 14.10 -35.09
CA ASP A 152 -12.92 13.10 -36.16
C ASP A 152 -11.53 12.80 -36.73
N GLU A 153 -10.64 13.79 -36.79
CA GLU A 153 -9.26 13.62 -37.26
C GLU A 153 -8.42 12.85 -36.24
N ILE A 154 -8.59 13.15 -34.94
CA ILE A 154 -7.94 12.43 -33.85
C ILE A 154 -8.40 10.97 -33.82
N ILE A 155 -9.72 10.73 -33.94
CA ILE A 155 -10.29 9.38 -34.00
C ILE A 155 -9.71 8.58 -35.16
N LYS A 156 -9.61 9.19 -36.33
CA LYS A 156 -9.07 8.54 -37.53
C LYS A 156 -7.62 8.12 -37.35
N ASN A 157 -6.81 8.96 -36.70
CA ASN A 157 -5.41 8.69 -36.44
C ASN A 157 -5.22 7.61 -35.35
N ILE A 158 -6.07 7.56 -34.35
CA ILE A 158 -5.97 6.60 -33.24
C ILE A 158 -6.63 5.26 -33.57
N LYS A 159 -7.64 5.24 -34.45
CA LYS A 159 -8.40 4.03 -34.80
C LYS A 159 -7.54 2.89 -35.36
N SER A 160 -6.37 3.20 -35.93
CA SER A 160 -5.41 2.19 -36.39
C SER A 160 -4.68 1.47 -35.26
N PHE A 161 -4.68 2.04 -34.06
CA PHE A 161 -3.96 1.52 -32.88
C PHE A 161 -4.88 0.97 -31.79
N CYS A 162 -6.18 1.26 -31.84
CA CYS A 162 -7.14 0.88 -30.82
C CYS A 162 -8.13 -0.16 -31.35
N SER A 163 -8.33 -1.23 -30.58
CA SER A 163 -9.30 -2.29 -30.87
C SER A 163 -10.74 -1.83 -30.63
N GLU A 164 -10.98 -1.00 -29.62
CA GLU A 164 -12.31 -0.51 -29.25
C GLU A 164 -12.23 0.89 -28.66
N MET A 165 -13.10 1.80 -29.11
CA MET A 165 -13.19 3.17 -28.59
C MET A 165 -14.58 3.44 -28.05
N LYS A 166 -14.66 3.97 -26.83
CA LYS A 166 -15.93 4.39 -26.21
C LYS A 166 -15.86 5.88 -25.84
N PHE A 167 -16.77 6.67 -26.40
CA PHE A 167 -16.91 8.06 -26.00
C PHE A 167 -17.68 8.18 -24.69
N ILE A 168 -17.15 8.96 -23.77
CA ILE A 168 -17.82 9.33 -22.53
C ILE A 168 -17.88 10.86 -22.55
N SER A 169 -19.05 11.41 -22.82
CA SER A 169 -19.29 12.85 -22.63
C SER A 169 -19.52 13.11 -21.15
N LEU A 170 -18.78 14.04 -20.59
CA LEU A 170 -19.01 14.59 -19.26
C LEU A 170 -19.95 15.78 -19.33
#